data_e5e458837c11529a3fbecdf9786c14e1
#
_entry.id   e5e458837c11529a3fbecdf9786c14e1
#
_cell.length_a   1.000
_cell.length_b   1.000
_cell.length_c   1.000
_cell.angle_alpha   90.00
_cell.angle_beta   90.00
_cell.angle_gamma   90.00
#
_symmetry.space_group_name_H-M   'P 1'
#
loop_
_entity.id
_entity.type
_entity.pdbx_description
1 polymer ?
#
loop_
_entity_poly.entity_id
_entity_poly.type
_entity_poly.pdbx_seq_one_letter_code
_entity_poly.pdbx_strand_id
1 'polypeptide(L)'
;MARLFGTDGVRGIANTELSCELAFRLGQASAYVLASDVHRPTILVGRDTRLSGEMLESALVAGICSVGARAVLVEVLPTPAIAYLTRFYEADAGAVISASHNTVEYNGIKFFDKNGYKLPDAIEDRIEEIVTGGMPTDFEMPIGERVGRPVRQRNATRRYVDFVKETTNVRLDGLHVVLDCAQGASYEVAPMVFKELGAKVSCYYHEPDGTNINDNCGSTHPRRLCELVRELGADVGFAFDGDADRLMAVDERGQLINGDQVMAMLALHLKEQGRLRQNTVVATVMSNMGLDIAMKKHGIKIEKTRVGDRYVLEKMLADGYVLGGEQSGHVILLDYNTTGDGLITAVQVISAMVQAQRPLSRLAGVMQMMPQSQYDANVDDKKKYDFDKNEKIKQKIAELELKYKDKGRLVVRASGTEPRVRVMIEGPDQREMDRDVYALSKLIEHELRG
;
A
#
# COMPACT_ATOMS: atom_id res chain seq x y z
N MET A 1 -13.13 -1.99 24.12
CA MET A 1 -11.90 -2.63 23.63
C MET A 1 -11.36 -1.79 22.48
N ALA A 2 -10.07 -1.80 22.19
CA ALA A 2 -9.58 -1.17 20.97
C ALA A 2 -10.13 -1.96 19.78
N ARG A 3 -10.44 -1.30 18.66
CA ARG A 3 -10.91 -1.91 17.42
C ARG A 3 -9.88 -2.91 16.90
N LEU A 4 -10.31 -4.11 16.51
CA LEU A 4 -9.44 -5.18 16.01
C LEU A 4 -8.90 -4.83 14.61
N PHE A 5 -9.78 -4.32 13.75
CA PHE A 5 -9.40 -3.87 12.42
C PHE A 5 -8.78 -2.48 12.46
N GLY A 6 -7.52 -2.39 12.01
CA GLY A 6 -6.85 -1.12 11.72
C GLY A 6 -7.25 -0.55 10.36
N THR A 7 -6.49 0.44 9.86
CA THR A 7 -6.70 1.01 8.52
C THR A 7 -6.39 0.03 7.38
N ASP A 8 -5.72 -1.09 7.68
CA ASP A 8 -5.26 -2.06 6.69
C ASP A 8 -5.35 -3.50 7.24
N GLY A 9 -6.54 -3.90 7.65
CA GLY A 9 -6.83 -5.22 8.20
C GLY A 9 -6.44 -5.40 9.66
N VAL A 10 -6.35 -6.65 10.09
CA VAL A 10 -5.93 -7.06 11.44
C VAL A 10 -4.43 -7.32 11.41
N ARG A 11 -3.63 -6.57 12.17
CA ARG A 11 -2.18 -6.71 12.24
C ARG A 11 -1.70 -6.91 13.67
N GLY A 12 -0.57 -7.59 13.82
CA GLY A 12 0.08 -7.78 15.12
C GLY A 12 1.36 -8.59 15.02
N ILE A 13 2.04 -8.75 16.14
CA ILE A 13 3.17 -9.68 16.26
C ILE A 13 2.63 -11.09 16.09
N ALA A 14 3.16 -11.82 15.10
CA ALA A 14 2.70 -13.15 14.75
C ALA A 14 2.86 -14.11 15.93
N ASN A 15 1.89 -15.01 16.11
CA ASN A 15 1.82 -16.04 17.16
C ASN A 15 1.64 -15.51 18.62
N THR A 16 1.61 -14.19 18.80
CA THR A 16 1.32 -13.56 20.11
C THR A 16 0.07 -12.71 20.04
N GLU A 17 0.09 -11.63 19.27
CA GLU A 17 -1.05 -10.74 19.05
C GLU A 17 -1.96 -11.27 17.93
N LEU A 18 -1.36 -11.67 16.80
CA LEU A 18 -2.04 -12.38 15.71
C LEU A 18 -1.79 -13.88 15.83
N SER A 19 -2.59 -14.53 16.67
CA SER A 19 -2.50 -15.96 16.96
C SER A 19 -3.24 -16.83 15.92
N CYS A 20 -2.95 -18.14 15.90
CA CYS A 20 -3.72 -19.10 15.11
C CYS A 20 -5.21 -19.13 15.48
N GLU A 21 -5.54 -18.95 16.78
CA GLU A 21 -6.92 -18.89 17.23
C GLU A 21 -7.65 -17.68 16.63
N LEU A 22 -6.99 -16.51 16.64
CA LEU A 22 -7.55 -15.30 16.04
C LEU A 22 -7.72 -15.48 14.53
N ALA A 23 -6.72 -16.03 13.83
CA ALA A 23 -6.79 -16.30 12.38
C ALA A 23 -7.93 -17.27 12.04
N PHE A 24 -8.13 -18.33 12.84
CA PHE A 24 -9.26 -19.25 12.69
C PHE A 24 -10.60 -18.53 12.84
N ARG A 25 -10.78 -17.73 13.90
CA ARG A 25 -12.02 -16.97 14.14
C ARG A 25 -12.27 -15.95 13.03
N LEU A 26 -11.22 -15.26 12.53
CA LEU A 26 -11.32 -14.38 11.38
C LEU A 26 -11.80 -15.13 10.14
N GLY A 27 -11.28 -16.33 9.90
CA GLY A 27 -11.72 -17.20 8.80
C GLY A 27 -13.20 -17.59 8.90
N GLN A 28 -13.67 -17.97 10.09
CA GLN A 28 -15.10 -18.27 10.32
C GLN A 28 -15.98 -17.04 10.08
N ALA A 29 -15.65 -15.94 10.75
CA ALA A 29 -16.46 -14.71 10.72
C ALA A 29 -16.51 -14.09 9.31
N SER A 30 -15.37 -14.01 8.62
CA SER A 30 -15.31 -13.44 7.27
C SER A 30 -16.09 -14.28 6.26
N ALA A 31 -15.93 -15.61 6.29
CA ALA A 31 -16.67 -16.50 5.40
C ALA A 31 -18.18 -16.43 5.66
N TYR A 32 -18.60 -16.32 6.90
CA TYR A 32 -20.01 -16.16 7.26
C TYR A 32 -20.58 -14.82 6.78
N VAL A 33 -19.86 -13.70 7.03
CA VAL A 33 -20.36 -12.35 6.73
C VAL A 33 -20.33 -12.04 5.23
N LEU A 34 -19.24 -12.42 4.54
CA LEU A 34 -19.00 -12.03 3.14
C LEU A 34 -19.73 -12.89 2.13
N ALA A 35 -20.31 -14.00 2.58
CA ALA A 35 -20.95 -14.98 1.72
C ALA A 35 -22.34 -15.42 2.18
N SER A 36 -23.01 -14.58 2.94
CA SER A 36 -24.31 -14.86 3.58
C SER A 36 -25.42 -15.32 2.63
N ASP A 37 -25.32 -15.00 1.33
CA ASP A 37 -26.38 -15.27 0.35
C ASP A 37 -26.02 -16.43 -0.62
N VAL A 38 -24.88 -17.10 -0.39
CA VAL A 38 -24.35 -18.11 -1.32
C VAL A 38 -24.32 -19.49 -0.67
N HIS A 39 -24.79 -20.52 -1.39
CA HIS A 39 -24.85 -21.88 -0.86
C HIS A 39 -23.50 -22.53 -0.53
N ARG A 40 -22.42 -22.16 -1.22
CA ARG A 40 -21.05 -22.61 -0.96
C ARG A 40 -20.08 -21.47 -1.28
N PRO A 41 -19.89 -20.53 -0.36
CA PRO A 41 -19.03 -19.39 -0.60
C PRO A 41 -17.59 -19.82 -0.89
N THR A 42 -16.94 -19.03 -1.74
CA THR A 42 -15.55 -19.25 -2.12
C THR A 42 -14.72 -18.06 -1.64
N ILE A 43 -13.72 -18.33 -0.80
CA ILE A 43 -12.77 -17.32 -0.33
C ILE A 43 -11.40 -17.63 -0.95
N LEU A 44 -10.85 -16.68 -1.71
CA LEU A 44 -9.49 -16.76 -2.21
C LEU A 44 -8.52 -16.40 -1.09
N VAL A 45 -7.45 -17.19 -0.90
CA VAL A 45 -6.46 -16.95 0.16
C VAL A 45 -5.05 -16.97 -0.43
N GLY A 46 -4.31 -15.90 -0.22
CA GLY A 46 -2.90 -15.80 -0.55
C GLY A 46 -2.10 -15.17 0.58
N ARG A 47 -0.78 -15.19 0.46
CA ARG A 47 0.13 -14.68 1.49
C ARG A 47 1.41 -14.08 0.89
N ASP A 48 2.16 -13.36 1.72
CA ASP A 48 3.54 -13.01 1.42
C ASP A 48 4.53 -14.15 1.82
N THR A 49 5.80 -13.85 1.84
CA THR A 49 6.87 -14.82 2.05
C THR A 49 7.21 -15.08 3.52
N ARG A 50 6.54 -14.45 4.49
CA ARG A 50 6.82 -14.58 5.93
C ARG A 50 6.65 -16.02 6.40
N LEU A 51 7.57 -16.50 7.24
CA LEU A 51 7.53 -17.84 7.84
C LEU A 51 6.20 -18.09 8.58
N SER A 52 5.69 -17.10 9.30
CA SER A 52 4.41 -17.18 10.00
C SER A 52 3.19 -17.28 9.06
N GLY A 53 3.37 -16.98 7.76
CA GLY A 53 2.29 -16.99 6.76
C GLY A 53 1.63 -18.36 6.63
N GLU A 54 2.38 -19.46 6.55
CA GLU A 54 1.83 -20.80 6.38
C GLU A 54 1.01 -21.27 7.60
N MET A 55 1.48 -20.93 8.80
CA MET A 55 0.79 -21.22 10.04
C MET A 55 -0.56 -20.49 10.09
N LEU A 56 -0.55 -19.17 9.80
CA LEU A 56 -1.76 -18.35 9.80
C LEU A 56 -2.72 -18.73 8.67
N GLU A 57 -2.20 -19.06 7.47
CA GLU A 57 -3.00 -19.58 6.34
C GLU A 57 -3.74 -20.85 6.74
N SER A 58 -3.04 -21.81 7.35
CA SER A 58 -3.65 -23.07 7.78
C SER A 58 -4.79 -22.84 8.77
N ALA A 59 -4.62 -21.94 9.74
CA ALA A 59 -5.63 -21.57 10.72
C ALA A 59 -6.83 -20.85 10.08
N LEU A 60 -6.57 -19.85 9.24
CA LEU A 60 -7.60 -19.09 8.51
C LEU A 60 -8.45 -20.03 7.63
N VAL A 61 -7.79 -20.91 6.88
CA VAL A 61 -8.42 -21.90 5.99
C VAL A 61 -9.28 -22.87 6.76
N ALA A 62 -8.80 -23.35 7.91
CA ALA A 62 -9.60 -24.21 8.80
C ALA A 62 -10.88 -23.50 9.26
N GLY A 63 -10.77 -22.21 9.64
CA GLY A 63 -11.92 -21.38 9.99
C GLY A 63 -12.91 -21.23 8.83
N ILE A 64 -12.44 -20.88 7.64
CA ILE A 64 -13.25 -20.75 6.42
C ILE A 64 -14.00 -22.08 6.13
N CYS A 65 -13.27 -23.19 6.14
CA CYS A 65 -13.87 -24.50 5.84
C CYS A 65 -14.86 -24.98 6.91
N SER A 66 -14.65 -24.59 8.18
CA SER A 66 -15.53 -25.01 9.28
C SER A 66 -16.96 -24.50 9.14
N VAL A 67 -17.18 -23.39 8.45
CA VAL A 67 -18.52 -22.82 8.18
C VAL A 67 -19.07 -23.20 6.80
N GLY A 68 -18.45 -24.17 6.12
CA GLY A 68 -18.93 -24.71 4.85
C GLY A 68 -18.40 -24.03 3.60
N ALA A 69 -17.59 -23.00 3.76
CA ALA A 69 -17.00 -22.26 2.64
C ALA A 69 -15.82 -23.03 2.00
N ARG A 70 -15.57 -22.77 0.72
CA ARG A 70 -14.41 -23.25 0.01
C ARG A 70 -13.27 -22.26 0.11
N ALA A 71 -12.09 -22.67 0.57
CA ALA A 71 -10.88 -21.86 0.52
C ALA A 71 -10.07 -22.18 -0.75
N VAL A 72 -9.83 -21.18 -1.60
CA VAL A 72 -9.00 -21.31 -2.81
C VAL A 72 -7.62 -20.73 -2.53
N LEU A 73 -6.61 -21.60 -2.42
CA LEU A 73 -5.25 -21.23 -2.08
C LEU A 73 -4.46 -20.86 -3.34
N VAL A 74 -3.88 -19.67 -3.35
CA VAL A 74 -3.05 -19.16 -4.45
C VAL A 74 -1.58 -19.00 -4.08
N GLU A 75 -1.22 -19.45 -2.86
CA GLU A 75 0.14 -19.44 -2.34
C GLU A 75 0.72 -18.02 -2.19
N VAL A 76 2.03 -17.83 -2.54
CA VAL A 76 2.68 -16.53 -2.39
C VAL A 76 2.41 -15.66 -3.60
N LEU A 77 1.64 -14.59 -3.40
CA LEU A 77 1.33 -13.60 -4.42
C LEU A 77 1.19 -12.19 -3.81
N PRO A 78 1.45 -11.13 -4.59
CA PRO A 78 1.21 -9.75 -4.18
C PRO A 78 -0.22 -9.48 -3.69
N THR A 79 -0.36 -8.58 -2.73
CA THR A 79 -1.69 -8.12 -2.26
C THR A 79 -2.60 -7.69 -3.41
N PRO A 80 -2.15 -6.87 -4.39
CA PRO A 80 -3.00 -6.52 -5.55
C PRO A 80 -3.37 -7.71 -6.44
N ALA A 81 -2.56 -8.77 -6.45
CA ALA A 81 -2.92 -10.00 -7.17
C ALA A 81 -4.14 -10.67 -6.53
N ILE A 82 -4.26 -10.65 -5.20
CA ILE A 82 -5.42 -11.20 -4.49
C ILE A 82 -6.69 -10.43 -4.85
N ALA A 83 -6.63 -9.09 -4.87
CA ALA A 83 -7.74 -8.24 -5.29
C ALA A 83 -8.19 -8.53 -6.74
N TYR A 84 -7.24 -8.68 -7.66
CA TYR A 84 -7.53 -9.05 -9.05
C TYR A 84 -8.10 -10.45 -9.19
N LEU A 85 -7.45 -11.46 -8.59
CA LEU A 85 -7.83 -12.87 -8.72
C LEU A 85 -9.17 -13.17 -8.03
N THR A 86 -9.56 -12.43 -7.00
CA THR A 86 -10.88 -12.52 -6.39
C THR A 86 -11.96 -12.25 -7.44
N ARG A 87 -11.80 -11.20 -8.24
CA ARG A 87 -12.70 -10.87 -9.35
C ARG A 87 -12.60 -11.89 -10.49
N PHE A 88 -11.37 -12.25 -10.86
CA PHE A 88 -11.11 -13.15 -11.99
C PHE A 88 -11.68 -14.56 -11.79
N TYR A 89 -11.61 -15.09 -10.57
CA TYR A 89 -12.17 -16.40 -10.23
C TYR A 89 -13.60 -16.32 -9.70
N GLU A 90 -14.23 -15.13 -9.75
CA GLU A 90 -15.59 -14.91 -9.23
C GLU A 90 -15.75 -15.42 -7.79
N ALA A 91 -14.72 -15.23 -6.96
CA ALA A 91 -14.77 -15.57 -5.56
C ALA A 91 -15.62 -14.54 -4.78
N ASP A 92 -16.31 -15.00 -3.73
CA ASP A 92 -17.16 -14.14 -2.90
C ASP A 92 -16.35 -13.16 -2.05
N ALA A 93 -15.10 -13.52 -1.73
CA ALA A 93 -14.14 -12.65 -1.08
C ALA A 93 -12.70 -13.09 -1.33
N GLY A 94 -11.76 -12.20 -1.05
CA GLY A 94 -10.32 -12.47 -1.01
C GLY A 94 -9.75 -12.20 0.37
N ALA A 95 -8.76 -12.98 0.77
CA ALA A 95 -7.95 -12.75 1.97
C ALA A 95 -6.48 -12.80 1.64
N VAL A 96 -5.69 -11.87 2.15
CA VAL A 96 -4.23 -11.89 2.04
C VAL A 96 -3.60 -11.82 3.41
N ILE A 97 -2.61 -12.68 3.62
CA ILE A 97 -1.84 -12.77 4.86
C ILE A 97 -0.52 -12.06 4.65
N SER A 98 -0.41 -10.84 5.14
CA SER A 98 0.77 -9.98 5.01
C SER A 98 0.73 -8.80 5.98
N ALA A 99 1.90 -8.32 6.40
CA ALA A 99 2.08 -7.06 7.10
C ALA A 99 2.82 -6.02 6.24
N SER A 100 2.74 -6.12 4.90
CA SER A 100 3.32 -5.17 3.94
C SER A 100 4.81 -4.93 4.20
N HIS A 101 5.20 -3.71 4.53
CA HIS A 101 6.60 -3.28 4.72
C HIS A 101 7.17 -3.55 6.12
N ASN A 102 6.41 -4.13 7.05
CA ASN A 102 6.90 -4.45 8.39
C ASN A 102 7.94 -5.58 8.33
N THR A 103 8.76 -5.69 9.38
CA THR A 103 9.72 -6.79 9.57
C THR A 103 9.03 -8.14 9.82
N VAL A 104 9.80 -9.22 9.84
CA VAL A 104 9.29 -10.61 9.85
C VAL A 104 8.47 -10.96 11.09
N GLU A 105 8.69 -10.29 12.22
CA GLU A 105 7.97 -10.53 13.47
C GLU A 105 6.47 -10.22 13.36
N TYR A 106 6.10 -9.30 12.46
CA TYR A 106 4.72 -8.90 12.24
C TYR A 106 4.08 -9.73 11.13
N ASN A 107 2.77 -9.91 11.23
CA ASN A 107 1.93 -10.36 10.13
C ASN A 107 0.56 -9.66 10.20
N GLY A 108 -0.27 -9.89 9.19
CA GLY A 108 -1.61 -9.29 9.11
C GLY A 108 -2.55 -10.15 8.28
N ILE A 109 -3.84 -9.90 8.41
CA ILE A 109 -4.88 -10.50 7.57
C ILE A 109 -5.77 -9.37 7.06
N LYS A 110 -5.83 -9.21 5.74
CA LYS A 110 -6.64 -8.23 5.04
C LYS A 110 -7.68 -8.94 4.20
N PHE A 111 -8.87 -8.34 4.08
CA PHE A 111 -9.94 -8.91 3.28
C PHE A 111 -10.33 -7.98 2.13
N PHE A 112 -10.77 -8.60 1.04
CA PHE A 112 -11.37 -7.95 -0.13
C PHE A 112 -12.77 -8.48 -0.35
N ASP A 113 -13.68 -7.63 -0.80
CA ASP A 113 -14.99 -8.04 -1.26
C ASP A 113 -14.90 -8.73 -2.64
N LYS A 114 -16.02 -9.26 -3.13
CA LYS A 114 -16.10 -9.92 -4.45
C LYS A 114 -15.67 -9.03 -5.63
N ASN A 115 -15.68 -7.72 -5.46
CA ASN A 115 -15.26 -6.74 -6.46
C ASN A 115 -13.76 -6.40 -6.34
N GLY A 116 -13.05 -7.00 -5.38
CA GLY A 116 -11.62 -6.75 -5.13
C GLY A 116 -11.34 -5.44 -4.40
N TYR A 117 -12.33 -4.84 -3.74
CA TYR A 117 -12.14 -3.66 -2.89
C TYR A 117 -11.93 -4.07 -1.43
N LYS A 118 -11.18 -3.26 -0.69
CA LYS A 118 -11.09 -3.39 0.78
C LYS A 118 -12.48 -3.27 1.40
N LEU A 119 -12.70 -3.99 2.50
CA LEU A 119 -14.00 -4.02 3.16
C LEU A 119 -14.38 -2.64 3.73
N PRO A 120 -15.66 -2.24 3.64
CA PRO A 120 -16.19 -1.09 4.39
C PRO A 120 -16.15 -1.35 5.91
N ASP A 121 -16.02 -0.28 6.71
CA ASP A 121 -16.00 -0.35 8.19
C ASP A 121 -17.17 -1.16 8.76
N ALA A 122 -18.37 -0.97 8.24
CA ALA A 122 -19.56 -1.68 8.72
C ALA A 122 -19.47 -3.21 8.55
N ILE A 123 -18.75 -3.68 7.54
CA ILE A 123 -18.50 -5.11 7.32
C ILE A 123 -17.40 -5.61 8.25
N GLU A 124 -16.31 -4.84 8.40
CA GLU A 124 -15.25 -5.14 9.36
C GLU A 124 -15.78 -5.21 10.79
N ASP A 125 -16.61 -4.24 11.21
CA ASP A 125 -17.24 -4.20 12.53
C ASP A 125 -18.11 -5.45 12.77
N ARG A 126 -18.87 -5.90 11.77
CA ARG A 126 -19.66 -7.11 11.85
C ARG A 126 -18.82 -8.39 11.96
N ILE A 127 -17.68 -8.43 11.25
CA ILE A 127 -16.71 -9.52 11.40
C ILE A 127 -16.14 -9.52 12.83
N GLU A 128 -15.77 -8.34 13.34
CA GLU A 128 -15.22 -8.17 14.69
C GLU A 128 -16.20 -8.60 15.79
N GLU A 129 -17.49 -8.28 15.65
CA GLU A 129 -18.55 -8.74 16.54
C GLU A 129 -18.58 -10.28 16.65
N ILE A 130 -18.47 -10.97 15.53
CA ILE A 130 -18.46 -12.45 15.51
C ILE A 130 -17.13 -12.99 16.07
N VAL A 131 -16.01 -12.39 15.73
CA VAL A 131 -14.69 -12.79 16.25
C VAL A 131 -14.65 -12.73 17.78
N THR A 132 -15.25 -11.70 18.37
CA THR A 132 -15.24 -11.46 19.82
C THR A 132 -16.37 -12.17 20.55
N GLY A 133 -17.57 -12.21 19.97
CA GLY A 133 -18.80 -12.76 20.56
C GLY A 133 -19.08 -14.23 20.22
N GLY A 134 -18.39 -14.79 19.25
CA GLY A 134 -18.66 -16.12 18.70
C GLY A 134 -19.67 -16.11 17.55
N MET A 135 -19.79 -17.25 16.88
CA MET A 135 -20.79 -17.44 15.80
C MET A 135 -22.22 -17.26 16.34
N PRO A 136 -23.15 -16.75 15.52
CA PRO A 136 -24.55 -16.62 15.92
C PRO A 136 -25.12 -17.94 16.44
N THR A 137 -25.91 -17.87 17.49
CA THR A 137 -26.46 -19.06 18.18
C THR A 137 -27.41 -19.89 17.33
N ASP A 138 -28.02 -19.31 16.32
CA ASP A 138 -28.89 -19.92 15.32
C ASP A 138 -28.13 -20.47 14.11
N PHE A 139 -26.80 -20.23 14.02
CA PHE A 139 -25.97 -20.77 12.95
C PHE A 139 -25.68 -22.25 13.22
N GLU A 140 -26.20 -23.14 12.35
CA GLU A 140 -25.89 -24.56 12.40
C GLU A 140 -24.57 -24.88 11.69
N MET A 141 -23.60 -25.37 12.45
CA MET A 141 -22.33 -25.82 11.87
C MET A 141 -22.55 -26.92 10.83
N PRO A 142 -21.97 -26.78 9.63
CA PRO A 142 -22.11 -27.77 8.59
C PRO A 142 -21.45 -29.10 8.99
N ILE A 143 -22.12 -30.23 8.65
CA ILE A 143 -21.63 -31.58 8.91
C ILE A 143 -21.56 -32.39 7.61
N GLY A 144 -20.72 -33.42 7.59
CA GLY A 144 -20.59 -34.33 6.46
C GLY A 144 -20.17 -33.61 5.18
N GLU A 145 -20.92 -33.77 4.12
CA GLU A 145 -20.63 -33.17 2.79
C GLU A 145 -20.77 -31.64 2.76
N ARG A 146 -21.39 -31.05 3.77
CA ARG A 146 -21.54 -29.59 3.87
C ARG A 146 -20.31 -28.88 4.44
N VAL A 147 -19.38 -29.63 5.05
CA VAL A 147 -18.08 -29.05 5.48
C VAL A 147 -17.31 -28.51 4.27
N GLY A 148 -16.74 -27.35 4.41
CA GLY A 148 -15.91 -26.73 3.35
C GLY A 148 -14.61 -27.50 3.09
N ARG A 149 -13.95 -27.17 1.99
CA ARG A 149 -12.66 -27.79 1.64
C ARG A 149 -11.69 -26.79 1.04
N PRO A 150 -10.39 -26.94 1.29
CA PRO A 150 -9.36 -26.19 0.58
C PRO A 150 -9.16 -26.75 -0.84
N VAL A 151 -8.86 -25.85 -1.78
CA VAL A 151 -8.49 -26.17 -3.17
C VAL A 151 -7.29 -25.33 -3.56
N ARG A 152 -6.25 -25.94 -4.10
CA ARG A 152 -5.07 -25.21 -4.61
C ARG A 152 -5.26 -24.78 -6.05
N GLN A 153 -5.02 -23.51 -6.34
CA GLN A 153 -5.11 -22.92 -7.69
C GLN A 153 -3.72 -22.71 -8.26
N ARG A 154 -3.24 -23.66 -9.05
CA ARG A 154 -1.86 -23.70 -9.56
C ARG A 154 -1.52 -22.63 -10.60
N ASN A 155 -2.53 -22.05 -11.27
CA ASN A 155 -2.32 -21.08 -12.36
C ASN A 155 -2.43 -19.62 -11.92
N ALA A 156 -2.53 -19.34 -10.62
CA ALA A 156 -2.77 -18.01 -10.09
C ALA A 156 -1.64 -17.04 -10.44
N THR A 157 -0.37 -17.43 -10.24
CA THR A 157 0.83 -16.68 -10.62
C THR A 157 0.81 -16.30 -12.09
N ARG A 158 0.56 -17.28 -12.98
CA ARG A 158 0.51 -17.03 -14.42
C ARG A 158 -0.59 -16.03 -14.79
N ARG A 159 -1.78 -16.15 -14.19
CA ARG A 159 -2.90 -15.25 -14.44
C ARG A 159 -2.58 -13.81 -14.07
N TYR A 160 -1.96 -13.61 -12.91
CA TYR A 160 -1.58 -12.27 -12.50
C TYR A 160 -0.46 -11.69 -13.38
N VAL A 161 0.55 -12.48 -13.75
CA VAL A 161 1.61 -12.04 -14.69
C VAL A 161 1.01 -11.61 -16.03
N ASP A 162 0.09 -12.41 -16.59
CA ASP A 162 -0.57 -12.06 -17.85
C ASP A 162 -1.40 -10.79 -17.71
N PHE A 163 -2.17 -10.66 -16.64
CA PHE A 163 -2.94 -9.44 -16.35
C PHE A 163 -2.05 -8.19 -16.28
N VAL A 164 -0.95 -8.23 -15.55
CA VAL A 164 -0.03 -7.08 -15.46
C VAL A 164 0.53 -6.73 -16.83
N LYS A 165 0.90 -7.71 -17.64
CA LYS A 165 1.39 -7.48 -19.02
C LYS A 165 0.34 -6.90 -19.94
N GLU A 166 -0.92 -7.29 -19.79
CA GLU A 166 -2.04 -6.77 -20.58
C GLU A 166 -2.34 -5.28 -20.30
N THR A 167 -1.81 -4.71 -19.21
CA THR A 167 -1.94 -3.27 -18.93
C THR A 167 -1.12 -2.39 -19.87
N THR A 168 -0.23 -2.97 -20.68
CA THR A 168 0.58 -2.24 -21.65
C THR A 168 0.66 -2.99 -22.99
N ASN A 169 0.81 -2.23 -24.07
CA ASN A 169 1.13 -2.74 -25.40
C ASN A 169 2.60 -2.47 -25.77
N VAL A 170 3.41 -1.98 -24.83
CA VAL A 170 4.79 -1.59 -25.07
C VAL A 170 5.73 -2.77 -24.88
N ARG A 171 6.68 -2.94 -25.79
CA ARG A 171 7.83 -3.85 -25.61
C ARG A 171 8.98 -3.11 -24.96
N LEU A 172 9.73 -3.81 -24.12
CA LEU A 172 10.86 -3.26 -23.35
C LEU A 172 12.22 -3.72 -23.90
N ASP A 173 12.26 -4.14 -25.17
CA ASP A 173 13.49 -4.63 -25.81
C ASP A 173 14.58 -3.55 -25.78
N GLY A 174 15.77 -3.94 -25.33
CA GLY A 174 16.91 -3.06 -25.19
C GLY A 174 17.01 -2.31 -23.85
N LEU A 175 15.97 -2.33 -23.02
CA LEU A 175 16.02 -1.71 -21.68
C LEU A 175 16.57 -2.68 -20.64
N HIS A 176 17.39 -2.15 -19.73
CA HIS A 176 17.92 -2.86 -18.57
C HIS A 176 17.19 -2.39 -17.30
N VAL A 177 16.44 -3.29 -16.67
CA VAL A 177 15.66 -3.04 -15.46
C VAL A 177 16.32 -3.74 -14.26
N VAL A 178 16.51 -3.02 -13.17
CA VAL A 178 16.94 -3.58 -11.88
C VAL A 178 15.75 -3.68 -10.95
N LEU A 179 15.50 -4.86 -10.39
CA LEU A 179 14.40 -5.11 -9.46
C LEU A 179 14.94 -5.40 -8.06
N ASP A 180 14.32 -4.78 -7.06
CA ASP A 180 14.42 -5.12 -5.65
C ASP A 180 13.05 -5.64 -5.20
N CYS A 181 12.95 -6.95 -4.97
CA CYS A 181 11.71 -7.62 -4.61
C CYS A 181 11.47 -7.70 -3.10
N ALA A 182 12.26 -7.00 -2.28
CA ALA A 182 12.13 -6.97 -0.81
C ALA A 182 12.12 -8.36 -0.13
N GLN A 183 12.61 -9.42 -0.77
CA GLN A 183 12.38 -10.82 -0.36
C GLN A 183 10.90 -11.15 -0.16
N GLY A 184 10.01 -10.37 -0.78
CA GLY A 184 8.56 -10.39 -0.62
C GLY A 184 7.82 -11.06 -1.76
N ALA A 185 6.52 -10.86 -1.81
CA ALA A 185 5.59 -11.55 -2.71
C ALA A 185 5.81 -11.26 -4.22
N SER A 186 6.59 -10.24 -4.57
CA SER A 186 6.96 -9.93 -5.95
C SER A 186 8.12 -10.79 -6.49
N TYR A 187 8.78 -11.61 -5.65
CA TYR A 187 10.04 -12.29 -5.96
C TYR A 187 10.00 -13.14 -7.24
N GLU A 188 8.87 -13.76 -7.54
CA GLU A 188 8.66 -14.59 -8.73
C GLU A 188 8.00 -13.78 -9.85
N VAL A 189 6.91 -13.06 -9.54
CA VAL A 189 6.07 -12.41 -10.56
C VAL A 189 6.75 -11.21 -11.22
N ALA A 190 7.53 -10.40 -10.47
CA ALA A 190 8.15 -9.21 -11.03
C ALA A 190 9.18 -9.55 -12.13
N PRO A 191 10.18 -10.43 -11.90
CA PRO A 191 11.11 -10.81 -12.97
C PRO A 191 10.41 -11.50 -14.15
N MET A 192 9.33 -12.26 -13.95
CA MET A 192 8.55 -12.84 -15.05
C MET A 192 7.94 -11.76 -15.94
N VAL A 193 7.24 -10.77 -15.35
CA VAL A 193 6.59 -9.68 -16.09
C VAL A 193 7.61 -8.94 -16.98
N PHE A 194 8.70 -8.46 -16.40
CA PHE A 194 9.66 -7.63 -17.14
C PHE A 194 10.45 -8.42 -18.20
N LYS A 195 10.83 -9.68 -17.91
CA LYS A 195 11.48 -10.55 -18.91
C LYS A 195 10.56 -10.84 -20.09
N GLU A 196 9.29 -11.14 -19.82
CA GLU A 196 8.33 -11.44 -20.88
C GLU A 196 7.93 -10.21 -21.71
N LEU A 197 8.02 -9.03 -21.16
CA LEU A 197 7.90 -7.77 -21.90
C LEU A 197 9.14 -7.45 -22.74
N GLY A 198 10.27 -8.17 -22.57
CA GLY A 198 11.49 -8.07 -23.37
C GLY A 198 12.66 -7.35 -22.71
N ALA A 199 12.54 -6.95 -21.44
CA ALA A 199 13.62 -6.27 -20.73
C ALA A 199 14.77 -7.24 -20.38
N LYS A 200 16.01 -6.71 -20.34
CA LYS A 200 17.09 -7.32 -19.59
C LYS A 200 16.83 -7.04 -18.11
N VAL A 201 16.74 -8.08 -17.28
CA VAL A 201 16.39 -7.98 -15.85
C VAL A 201 17.55 -8.42 -14.98
N SER A 202 17.96 -7.52 -14.05
CA SER A 202 18.80 -7.86 -12.91
C SER A 202 17.95 -7.82 -11.64
N CYS A 203 17.77 -8.98 -10.99
CA CYS A 203 16.89 -9.11 -9.85
C CYS A 203 17.68 -9.31 -8.56
N TYR A 204 17.32 -8.56 -7.51
CA TYR A 204 17.93 -8.61 -6.19
C TYR A 204 16.85 -8.80 -5.14
N TYR A 205 17.23 -9.32 -3.99
CA TYR A 205 16.32 -9.59 -2.87
C TYR A 205 15.09 -10.38 -3.32
N HIS A 206 15.33 -11.47 -4.06
CA HIS A 206 14.29 -12.34 -4.66
C HIS A 206 14.46 -13.82 -4.30
N GLU A 207 15.17 -14.09 -3.21
CA GLU A 207 15.39 -15.43 -2.64
C GLU A 207 14.87 -15.45 -1.19
N PRO A 208 13.53 -15.45 -1.00
CA PRO A 208 12.93 -15.42 0.33
C PRO A 208 13.22 -16.73 1.08
N ASP A 209 13.63 -16.61 2.34
CA ASP A 209 13.86 -17.74 3.25
C ASP A 209 12.79 -17.82 4.38
N GLY A 210 11.81 -16.92 4.34
CA GLY A 210 10.75 -16.79 5.34
C GLY A 210 11.06 -15.83 6.47
N THR A 211 12.34 -15.44 6.64
CA THR A 211 12.78 -14.56 7.73
C THR A 211 13.37 -13.23 7.27
N ASN A 212 13.72 -13.13 6.00
CA ASN A 212 14.48 -12.01 5.42
C ASN A 212 13.62 -10.95 4.72
N ILE A 213 12.29 -11.04 4.78
CA ILE A 213 11.39 -10.07 4.13
C ILE A 213 11.61 -8.64 4.67
N ASN A 214 11.75 -7.66 3.76
CA ASN A 214 11.99 -6.24 4.07
C ASN A 214 13.29 -5.96 4.89
N ASP A 215 14.17 -6.94 5.05
CA ASP A 215 15.40 -6.74 5.82
C ASP A 215 16.41 -5.94 5.01
N ASN A 216 16.53 -4.65 5.33
CA ASN A 216 17.41 -3.68 4.68
C ASN A 216 17.27 -3.62 3.14
N CYS A 217 16.09 -3.89 2.60
CA CYS A 217 15.78 -3.90 1.17
C CYS A 217 14.38 -3.36 0.89
N GLY A 218 14.01 -3.32 -0.39
CA GLY A 218 12.71 -2.91 -0.87
C GLY A 218 12.45 -1.42 -0.77
N SER A 219 11.18 -1.04 -0.89
CA SER A 219 10.73 0.36 -1.03
C SER A 219 11.05 1.23 0.18
N THR A 220 11.24 0.66 1.36
CA THR A 220 11.60 1.39 2.60
C THR A 220 13.12 1.56 2.78
N HIS A 221 13.93 0.77 2.07
CA HIS A 221 15.39 0.81 2.10
C HIS A 221 16.02 0.81 0.69
N PRO A 222 15.67 1.77 -0.18
CA PRO A 222 16.00 1.73 -1.61
C PRO A 222 17.45 2.11 -1.92
N ARG A 223 18.28 2.41 -0.91
CA ARG A 223 19.66 2.89 -1.10
C ARG A 223 20.49 1.94 -1.97
N ARG A 224 20.43 0.63 -1.68
CA ARG A 224 21.21 -0.35 -2.44
C ARG A 224 20.74 -0.44 -3.89
N LEU A 225 19.44 -0.31 -4.15
CA LEU A 225 18.92 -0.23 -5.52
C LEU A 225 19.47 0.99 -6.27
N CYS A 226 19.54 2.16 -5.62
CA CYS A 226 20.14 3.37 -6.21
C CYS A 226 21.61 3.17 -6.62
N GLU A 227 22.37 2.44 -5.82
CA GLU A 227 23.75 2.08 -6.12
C GLU A 227 23.83 1.09 -7.29
N LEU A 228 23.02 0.04 -7.26
CA LEU A 228 22.99 -1.02 -8.29
C LEU A 228 22.62 -0.48 -9.68
N VAL A 229 21.65 0.43 -9.78
CA VAL A 229 21.27 1.06 -11.05
C VAL A 229 22.48 1.74 -11.68
N ARG A 230 23.26 2.49 -10.88
CA ARG A 230 24.48 3.18 -11.36
C ARG A 230 25.60 2.20 -11.70
N GLU A 231 25.86 1.22 -10.83
CA GLU A 231 26.92 0.23 -11.02
C GLU A 231 26.72 -0.60 -12.30
N LEU A 232 25.47 -0.92 -12.60
CA LEU A 232 25.09 -1.73 -13.75
C LEU A 232 24.83 -0.91 -15.02
N GLY A 233 24.81 0.43 -14.92
CA GLY A 233 24.41 1.30 -16.03
C GLY A 233 22.99 0.97 -16.53
N ALA A 234 22.07 0.68 -15.61
CA ALA A 234 20.72 0.30 -15.96
C ALA A 234 19.86 1.52 -16.28
N ASP A 235 18.81 1.32 -17.08
CA ASP A 235 17.90 2.40 -17.49
C ASP A 235 16.95 2.81 -16.37
N VAL A 236 16.58 1.88 -15.49
CA VAL A 236 15.64 2.10 -14.40
C VAL A 236 15.76 1.03 -13.32
N GLY A 237 15.47 1.40 -12.08
CA GLY A 237 15.31 0.48 -10.95
C GLY A 237 13.90 0.57 -10.36
N PHE A 238 13.39 -0.57 -9.84
CA PHE A 238 12.11 -0.65 -9.15
C PHE A 238 12.26 -1.43 -7.85
N ALA A 239 11.87 -0.81 -6.72
CA ALA A 239 11.81 -1.44 -5.40
C ALA A 239 10.36 -1.57 -4.97
N PHE A 240 9.98 -2.80 -4.63
CA PHE A 240 8.68 -3.13 -4.05
C PHE A 240 8.78 -3.21 -2.53
N ASP A 241 7.65 -3.28 -1.84
CA ASP A 241 7.60 -3.72 -0.44
C ASP A 241 7.18 -5.20 -0.36
N GLY A 242 7.09 -5.72 0.87
CA GLY A 242 6.92 -7.17 1.07
C GLY A 242 5.67 -7.77 0.42
N ASP A 243 4.58 -7.03 0.25
CA ASP A 243 3.36 -7.47 -0.44
C ASP A 243 3.11 -6.76 -1.78
N ALA A 244 4.10 -5.98 -2.22
CA ALA A 244 4.18 -5.34 -3.53
C ALA A 244 2.98 -4.46 -3.91
N ASP A 245 2.30 -3.86 -2.93
CA ASP A 245 1.29 -2.86 -3.16
C ASP A 245 1.90 -1.45 -3.36
N ARG A 246 3.22 -1.30 -3.11
CA ARG A 246 3.99 -0.06 -3.25
C ARG A 246 5.14 -0.21 -4.24
N LEU A 247 5.51 0.94 -4.83
CA LEU A 247 6.64 1.09 -5.73
C LEU A 247 7.46 2.33 -5.38
N MET A 248 8.77 2.16 -5.24
CA MET A 248 9.75 3.23 -5.39
C MET A 248 10.52 2.99 -6.68
N ALA A 249 10.68 4.03 -7.50
CA ALA A 249 11.48 3.93 -8.72
C ALA A 249 12.85 4.60 -8.53
N VAL A 250 13.81 4.21 -9.37
CA VAL A 250 15.15 4.80 -9.40
C VAL A 250 15.49 5.12 -10.84
N ASP A 251 15.88 6.35 -11.11
CA ASP A 251 16.24 6.78 -12.44
C ASP A 251 17.65 6.28 -12.87
N GLU A 252 17.99 6.45 -14.14
CA GLU A 252 19.26 6.03 -14.75
C GLU A 252 20.51 6.66 -14.08
N ARG A 253 20.32 7.68 -13.23
CA ARG A 253 21.39 8.34 -12.46
C ARG A 253 21.48 7.81 -11.03
N GLY A 254 20.62 6.84 -10.67
CA GLY A 254 20.52 6.32 -9.32
C GLY A 254 19.83 7.27 -8.36
N GLN A 255 18.98 8.18 -8.84
CA GLN A 255 18.17 9.05 -7.99
C GLN A 255 16.84 8.38 -7.69
N LEU A 256 16.44 8.43 -6.42
CA LEU A 256 15.16 7.91 -5.96
C LEU A 256 14.01 8.77 -6.47
N ILE A 257 13.00 8.13 -7.04
CA ILE A 257 11.74 8.71 -7.50
C ILE A 257 10.62 8.11 -6.63
N ASN A 258 10.01 8.94 -5.79
CA ASN A 258 8.97 8.50 -4.86
C ASN A 258 7.56 8.51 -5.48
N GLY A 259 6.55 8.08 -4.70
CA GLY A 259 5.17 7.99 -5.17
C GLY A 259 4.59 9.31 -5.68
N ASP A 260 4.94 10.45 -5.09
CA ASP A 260 4.46 11.76 -5.56
C ASP A 260 5.01 12.10 -6.95
N GLN A 261 6.30 11.82 -7.19
CA GLN A 261 6.92 12.04 -8.50
C GLN A 261 6.40 11.05 -9.55
N VAL A 262 6.15 9.80 -9.14
CA VAL A 262 5.50 8.79 -9.99
C VAL A 262 4.10 9.25 -10.37
N MET A 263 3.28 9.69 -9.41
CA MET A 263 1.95 10.23 -9.70
C MET A 263 2.02 11.45 -10.62
N ALA A 264 2.97 12.36 -10.41
CA ALA A 264 3.13 13.54 -11.24
C ALA A 264 3.40 13.20 -12.70
N MET A 265 4.36 12.30 -12.95
CA MET A 265 4.69 11.90 -14.32
C MET A 265 3.55 11.10 -14.98
N LEU A 266 2.92 10.18 -14.25
CA LEU A 266 1.79 9.40 -14.77
C LEU A 266 0.56 10.27 -15.04
N ALA A 267 0.31 11.29 -14.21
CA ALA A 267 -0.76 12.26 -14.43
C ALA A 267 -0.60 13.01 -15.76
N LEU A 268 0.62 13.48 -16.08
CA LEU A 268 0.89 14.11 -17.36
C LEU A 268 0.70 13.14 -18.51
N HIS A 269 1.27 11.95 -18.38
CA HIS A 269 1.17 10.92 -19.39
C HIS A 269 -0.29 10.54 -19.69
N LEU A 270 -1.10 10.29 -18.67
CA LEU A 270 -2.53 10.00 -18.80
C LEU A 270 -3.31 11.20 -19.39
N LYS A 271 -2.95 12.43 -19.01
CA LYS A 271 -3.56 13.64 -19.56
C LYS A 271 -3.29 13.77 -21.05
N GLU A 272 -2.05 13.57 -21.49
CA GLU A 272 -1.66 13.59 -22.92
C GLU A 272 -2.43 12.55 -23.73
N GLN A 273 -2.75 11.40 -23.13
CA GLN A 273 -3.58 10.36 -23.72
C GLN A 273 -5.10 10.62 -23.64
N GLY A 274 -5.53 11.71 -22.99
CA GLY A 274 -6.95 11.98 -22.74
C GLY A 274 -7.62 11.03 -21.73
N ARG A 275 -6.82 10.32 -20.94
CA ARG A 275 -7.28 9.31 -19.97
C ARG A 275 -7.35 9.82 -18.52
N LEU A 276 -6.73 10.96 -18.19
CA LEU A 276 -6.81 11.54 -16.83
C LEU A 276 -8.20 12.18 -16.65
N ARG A 277 -9.14 11.41 -16.11
CA ARG A 277 -10.51 11.88 -15.92
C ARG A 277 -10.56 13.16 -15.10
N GLN A 278 -11.33 14.15 -15.58
CA GLN A 278 -11.49 15.46 -14.96
C GLN A 278 -10.16 16.21 -14.72
N ASN A 279 -9.05 15.79 -15.34
CA ASN A 279 -7.70 16.29 -15.10
C ASN A 279 -7.36 16.36 -13.60
N THR A 280 -7.69 15.32 -12.84
CA THR A 280 -7.56 15.31 -11.38
C THR A 280 -6.77 14.09 -10.91
N VAL A 281 -5.91 14.31 -9.91
CA VAL A 281 -5.18 13.27 -9.14
C VAL A 281 -5.61 13.36 -7.69
N VAL A 282 -5.80 12.21 -7.04
CA VAL A 282 -6.09 12.15 -5.61
C VAL A 282 -4.81 11.83 -4.84
N ALA A 283 -4.48 12.66 -3.86
CA ALA A 283 -3.29 12.48 -3.02
C ALA A 283 -3.64 12.71 -1.54
N THR A 284 -2.74 12.35 -0.62
CA THR A 284 -2.96 12.63 0.80
C THR A 284 -2.43 14.00 1.20
N VAL A 285 -2.83 14.46 2.37
CA VAL A 285 -2.27 15.68 2.97
C VAL A 285 -0.76 15.59 3.23
N MET A 286 -0.17 14.40 3.17
CA MET A 286 1.28 14.19 3.33
C MET A 286 2.06 14.33 2.01
N SER A 287 1.41 14.28 0.85
CA SER A 287 2.07 14.46 -0.44
C SER A 287 2.78 15.81 -0.50
N ASN A 288 4.02 15.80 -0.99
CA ASN A 288 4.89 16.97 -1.03
C ASN A 288 4.26 18.14 -1.80
N MET A 289 4.44 19.35 -1.31
CA MET A 289 3.91 20.59 -1.93
C MET A 289 4.40 20.77 -3.37
N GLY A 290 5.55 20.19 -3.72
CA GLY A 290 6.05 20.16 -5.09
C GLY A 290 5.08 19.49 -6.07
N LEU A 291 4.27 18.51 -5.61
CA LEU A 291 3.23 17.89 -6.41
C LEU A 291 2.13 18.90 -6.76
N ASP A 292 1.65 19.68 -5.78
CA ASP A 292 0.62 20.69 -5.99
C ASP A 292 1.10 21.77 -7.00
N ILE A 293 2.35 22.22 -6.82
CA ILE A 293 2.96 23.23 -7.71
C ILE A 293 3.10 22.69 -9.13
N ALA A 294 3.61 21.47 -9.28
CA ALA A 294 3.79 20.85 -10.59
C ALA A 294 2.45 20.63 -11.31
N MET A 295 1.47 20.07 -10.62
CA MET A 295 0.17 19.78 -11.22
C MET A 295 -0.60 21.04 -11.59
N LYS A 296 -0.55 22.09 -10.74
CA LYS A 296 -1.14 23.39 -11.06
C LYS A 296 -0.54 23.99 -12.34
N LYS A 297 0.79 23.91 -12.52
CA LYS A 297 1.47 24.39 -13.72
C LYS A 297 0.98 23.70 -15.00
N HIS A 298 0.57 22.44 -14.88
CA HIS A 298 0.07 21.65 -16.00
C HIS A 298 -1.46 21.60 -16.11
N GLY A 299 -2.19 22.41 -15.33
CA GLY A 299 -3.65 22.46 -15.35
C GLY A 299 -4.28 21.14 -14.90
N ILE A 300 -3.64 20.47 -13.94
CA ILE A 300 -4.12 19.26 -13.27
C ILE A 300 -4.49 19.63 -11.84
N LYS A 301 -5.65 19.19 -11.39
CA LYS A 301 -6.16 19.42 -10.04
C LYS A 301 -5.66 18.33 -9.10
N ILE A 302 -5.35 18.69 -7.86
CA ILE A 302 -5.07 17.76 -6.76
C ILE A 302 -6.23 17.80 -5.78
N GLU A 303 -6.84 16.66 -5.54
CA GLU A 303 -7.77 16.44 -4.43
C GLU A 303 -7.00 15.81 -3.26
N LYS A 304 -7.09 16.41 -2.07
CA LYS A 304 -6.39 15.95 -0.87
C LYS A 304 -7.32 15.19 0.06
N THR A 305 -6.84 14.03 0.51
CA THR A 305 -7.54 13.23 1.53
C THR A 305 -6.70 13.14 2.82
N ARG A 306 -7.30 12.58 3.85
CA ARG A 306 -6.56 12.11 5.02
C ARG A 306 -5.55 11.04 4.60
N VAL A 307 -4.54 10.80 5.45
CA VAL A 307 -3.54 9.74 5.25
C VAL A 307 -4.21 8.37 5.36
N GLY A 308 -3.89 7.51 4.41
CA GLY A 308 -4.40 6.16 4.28
C GLY A 308 -4.96 5.92 2.88
N ASP A 309 -4.49 4.87 2.26
CA ASP A 309 -4.86 4.44 0.91
C ASP A 309 -6.38 4.24 0.74
N ARG A 310 -7.06 3.81 1.81
CA ARG A 310 -8.52 3.70 1.84
C ARG A 310 -9.22 5.01 1.52
N TYR A 311 -8.80 6.14 2.14
CA TYR A 311 -9.41 7.45 1.90
C TYR A 311 -9.12 7.97 0.49
N VAL A 312 -7.95 7.63 -0.06
CA VAL A 312 -7.62 7.92 -1.46
C VAL A 312 -8.58 7.16 -2.38
N LEU A 313 -8.73 5.86 -2.16
CA LEU A 313 -9.61 5.01 -2.96
C LEU A 313 -11.08 5.45 -2.86
N GLU A 314 -11.59 5.71 -1.65
CA GLU A 314 -12.97 6.19 -1.43
C GLU A 314 -13.24 7.48 -2.24
N LYS A 315 -12.30 8.44 -2.20
CA LYS A 315 -12.42 9.69 -2.97
C LYS A 315 -12.39 9.44 -4.48
N MET A 316 -11.49 8.55 -4.93
CA MET A 316 -11.42 8.19 -6.35
C MET A 316 -12.71 7.56 -6.86
N LEU A 317 -13.30 6.65 -6.09
CA LEU A 317 -14.56 5.99 -6.44
C LEU A 317 -15.73 6.95 -6.42
N ALA A 318 -15.83 7.81 -5.41
CA ALA A 318 -16.95 8.75 -5.26
C ALA A 318 -17.05 9.75 -6.43
N ASP A 319 -15.90 10.21 -6.93
CA ASP A 319 -15.84 11.24 -7.97
C ASP A 319 -15.41 10.71 -9.34
N GLY A 320 -15.10 9.42 -9.46
CA GLY A 320 -14.74 8.76 -10.71
C GLY A 320 -13.32 9.11 -11.21
N TYR A 321 -12.37 9.38 -10.31
CA TYR A 321 -10.97 9.63 -10.65
C TYR A 321 -10.22 8.32 -10.92
N VAL A 322 -9.20 8.37 -11.75
CA VAL A 322 -8.47 7.17 -12.22
C VAL A 322 -7.08 7.01 -11.62
N LEU A 323 -6.49 8.09 -11.10
CA LEU A 323 -5.14 8.11 -10.54
C LEU A 323 -5.17 8.73 -9.15
N GLY A 324 -4.62 8.02 -8.20
CA GLY A 324 -4.38 8.52 -6.84
C GLY A 324 -3.33 7.71 -6.12
N GLY A 325 -2.90 8.18 -4.95
CA GLY A 325 -1.93 7.45 -4.15
C GLY A 325 -1.26 8.28 -3.07
N GLU A 326 -0.14 7.77 -2.61
CA GLU A 326 0.64 8.29 -1.51
C GLU A 326 2.12 8.43 -1.87
N GLN A 327 2.82 9.35 -1.20
CA GLN A 327 4.27 9.52 -1.32
C GLN A 327 5.04 8.22 -1.05
N SER A 328 4.51 7.35 -0.21
CA SER A 328 5.07 6.04 0.13
C SER A 328 5.15 5.05 -1.05
N GLY A 329 4.62 5.43 -2.21
CA GLY A 329 4.63 4.59 -3.41
C GLY A 329 3.39 3.72 -3.62
N HIS A 330 2.40 3.80 -2.74
CA HIS A 330 1.10 3.17 -2.95
C HIS A 330 0.32 3.99 -3.99
N VAL A 331 0.36 3.54 -5.24
CA VAL A 331 -0.27 4.24 -6.38
C VAL A 331 -1.41 3.38 -6.93
N ILE A 332 -2.59 3.99 -7.03
CA ILE A 332 -3.82 3.37 -7.53
C ILE A 332 -4.09 3.85 -8.93
N LEU A 333 -4.19 2.93 -9.86
CA LEU A 333 -4.59 3.13 -11.25
C LEU A 333 -5.91 2.38 -11.48
N LEU A 334 -7.05 3.01 -11.18
CA LEU A 334 -8.37 2.37 -11.16
C LEU A 334 -8.83 1.81 -12.51
N ASP A 335 -8.28 2.28 -13.62
CA ASP A 335 -8.53 1.68 -14.95
C ASP A 335 -7.97 0.24 -15.03
N TYR A 336 -7.08 -0.15 -14.12
CA TYR A 336 -6.43 -1.47 -14.12
C TYR A 336 -6.77 -2.29 -12.88
N ASN A 337 -6.51 -1.76 -11.68
CA ASN A 337 -6.74 -2.53 -10.45
C ASN A 337 -7.45 -1.68 -9.38
N THR A 338 -8.07 -2.35 -8.40
CA THR A 338 -8.91 -1.76 -7.35
C THR A 338 -8.15 -1.32 -6.10
N THR A 339 -6.84 -1.49 -6.09
CA THR A 339 -5.93 -1.10 -5.00
C THR A 339 -4.61 -0.66 -5.59
N GLY A 340 -3.69 -0.16 -4.75
CA GLY A 340 -2.32 0.09 -5.17
C GLY A 340 -1.67 -1.19 -5.68
N ASP A 341 -0.93 -1.08 -6.77
CA ASP A 341 -0.27 -2.19 -7.44
C ASP A 341 1.11 -1.75 -7.92
N GLY A 342 2.14 -2.21 -7.19
CA GLY A 342 3.52 -1.84 -7.49
C GLY A 342 3.98 -2.32 -8.88
N LEU A 343 3.53 -3.52 -9.30
CA LEU A 343 3.92 -4.07 -10.60
C LEU A 343 3.25 -3.31 -11.75
N ILE A 344 1.96 -3.05 -11.66
CA ILE A 344 1.25 -2.23 -12.67
C ILE A 344 1.86 -0.84 -12.72
N THR A 345 2.11 -0.23 -11.56
CA THR A 345 2.74 1.10 -11.49
C THR A 345 4.10 1.09 -12.18
N ALA A 346 4.96 0.09 -11.92
CA ALA A 346 6.26 -0.04 -12.57
C ALA A 346 6.15 -0.23 -14.10
N VAL A 347 5.20 -1.04 -14.55
CA VAL A 347 4.92 -1.23 -15.99
C VAL A 347 4.42 0.06 -16.62
N GLN A 348 3.56 0.84 -15.95
CA GLN A 348 3.09 2.12 -16.50
C GLN A 348 4.21 3.18 -16.51
N VAL A 349 5.09 3.22 -15.50
CA VAL A 349 6.27 4.10 -15.48
C VAL A 349 7.19 3.81 -16.67
N ILE A 350 7.57 2.54 -16.88
CA ILE A 350 8.50 2.20 -17.98
C ILE A 350 7.81 2.34 -19.35
N SER A 351 6.50 2.10 -19.42
CA SER A 351 5.74 2.35 -20.66
C SER A 351 5.73 3.82 -21.04
N ALA A 352 5.58 4.72 -20.05
CA ALA A 352 5.68 6.17 -20.28
C ALA A 352 7.08 6.57 -20.76
N MET A 353 8.16 5.95 -20.22
CA MET A 353 9.53 6.20 -20.69
C MET A 353 9.68 5.83 -22.17
N VAL A 354 9.23 4.65 -22.56
CA VAL A 354 9.33 4.16 -23.96
C VAL A 354 8.49 5.02 -24.90
N GLN A 355 7.24 5.31 -24.57
CA GLN A 355 6.34 6.09 -25.41
C GLN A 355 6.81 7.54 -25.58
N ALA A 356 7.34 8.15 -24.52
CA ALA A 356 7.91 9.49 -24.57
C ALA A 356 9.33 9.53 -25.18
N GLN A 357 10.00 8.39 -25.34
CA GLN A 357 11.42 8.26 -25.72
C GLN A 357 12.32 9.11 -24.82
N ARG A 358 12.08 9.07 -23.51
CA ARG A 358 12.80 9.86 -22.48
C ARG A 358 13.18 9.00 -21.29
N PRO A 359 14.37 9.23 -20.70
CA PRO A 359 14.76 8.56 -19.47
C PRO A 359 13.87 9.02 -18.30
N LEU A 360 13.82 8.20 -17.25
CA LEU A 360 12.97 8.46 -16.08
C LEU A 360 13.29 9.79 -15.41
N SER A 361 14.57 10.17 -15.33
CA SER A 361 14.99 11.45 -14.76
C SER A 361 14.36 12.68 -15.43
N ARG A 362 14.05 12.58 -16.73
CA ARG A 362 13.38 13.66 -17.47
C ARG A 362 11.89 13.69 -17.23
N LEU A 363 11.26 12.53 -17.11
CA LEU A 363 9.82 12.44 -16.83
C LEU A 363 9.51 12.83 -15.39
N ALA A 364 10.25 12.30 -14.43
CA ALA A 364 10.09 12.65 -13.01
C ALA A 364 10.47 14.11 -12.70
N GLY A 365 11.32 14.72 -13.53
CA GLY A 365 11.73 16.13 -13.42
C GLY A 365 10.59 17.14 -13.61
N VAL A 366 9.39 16.71 -13.97
CA VAL A 366 8.18 17.55 -13.98
C VAL A 366 7.86 18.07 -12.58
N MET A 367 8.17 17.31 -11.56
CA MET A 367 8.00 17.66 -10.14
C MET A 367 9.36 17.86 -9.46
N GLN A 368 9.54 19.01 -8.85
CA GLN A 368 10.66 19.26 -7.95
C GLN A 368 10.19 19.08 -6.51
N MET A 369 10.90 18.24 -5.74
CA MET A 369 10.63 18.07 -4.33
C MET A 369 10.93 19.36 -3.57
N MET A 370 9.95 19.86 -2.82
CA MET A 370 10.20 20.92 -1.84
C MET A 370 10.97 20.32 -0.66
N PRO A 371 12.01 21.02 -0.16
CA PRO A 371 12.67 20.64 1.08
C PRO A 371 11.66 20.45 2.21
N GLN A 372 11.89 19.45 3.04
CA GLN A 372 10.97 19.05 4.11
C GLN A 372 11.75 18.78 5.40
N SER A 373 11.23 19.22 6.52
CA SER A 373 11.69 18.86 7.85
C SER A 373 10.56 18.21 8.63
N GLN A 374 10.84 17.10 9.30
CA GLN A 374 9.86 16.38 10.11
C GLN A 374 10.46 15.98 11.44
N TYR A 375 9.66 16.08 12.51
CA TYR A 375 9.99 15.57 13.82
C TYR A 375 8.75 14.96 14.49
N ASP A 376 8.93 13.82 15.15
CA ASP A 376 7.85 13.13 15.85
C ASP A 376 7.93 13.48 17.35
N ALA A 377 6.90 14.15 17.87
CA ALA A 377 6.76 14.45 19.30
C ALA A 377 6.18 13.21 20.02
N ASN A 378 6.91 12.66 21.01
CA ASN A 378 6.44 11.55 21.83
C ASN A 378 5.49 12.07 22.92
N VAL A 379 4.29 11.53 22.98
CA VAL A 379 3.20 11.98 23.85
C VAL A 379 2.52 10.80 24.56
N ASP A 380 1.70 11.06 25.57
CA ASP A 380 0.78 10.05 26.10
C ASP A 380 -0.23 9.65 25.02
N ASP A 381 -0.43 8.35 24.83
CA ASP A 381 -1.35 7.83 23.79
C ASP A 381 -2.78 8.33 23.97
N LYS A 382 -3.22 8.52 25.21
CA LYS A 382 -4.56 9.07 25.52
C LYS A 382 -4.69 10.55 25.18
N LYS A 383 -3.58 11.29 25.11
CA LYS A 383 -3.53 12.73 24.88
C LYS A 383 -3.10 13.10 23.46
N LYS A 384 -2.71 12.15 22.62
CA LYS A 384 -2.18 12.44 21.28
C LYS A 384 -3.13 13.25 20.37
N TYR A 385 -4.43 13.20 20.63
CA TYR A 385 -5.43 14.00 19.92
C TYR A 385 -5.75 15.35 20.60
N ASP A 386 -5.10 15.68 21.73
CA ASP A 386 -5.37 16.93 22.46
C ASP A 386 -4.46 18.09 22.02
N PHE A 387 -3.57 17.88 21.03
CA PHE A 387 -2.71 18.95 20.51
C PHE A 387 -3.52 20.10 19.91
N ASP A 388 -4.68 19.83 19.36
CA ASP A 388 -5.61 20.83 18.80
C ASP A 388 -6.50 21.51 19.85
N LYS A 389 -6.49 21.05 21.11
CA LYS A 389 -7.22 21.63 22.23
C LYS A 389 -6.35 22.48 23.17
N ASN A 390 -5.04 22.29 23.11
CA ASN A 390 -4.09 23.04 23.96
C ASN A 390 -3.81 24.43 23.35
N GLU A 391 -4.12 25.48 24.07
CA GLU A 391 -4.03 26.86 23.56
C GLU A 391 -2.59 27.29 23.21
N LYS A 392 -1.56 26.83 23.95
CA LYS A 392 -0.18 27.16 23.62
C LYS A 392 0.27 26.49 22.30
N ILE A 393 -0.13 25.23 22.11
CA ILE A 393 0.17 24.49 20.89
C ILE A 393 -0.55 25.14 19.71
N LYS A 394 -1.84 25.46 19.85
CA LYS A 394 -2.63 26.15 18.80
C LYS A 394 -2.03 27.49 18.41
N GLN A 395 -1.61 28.30 19.40
CA GLN A 395 -0.97 29.58 19.13
C GLN A 395 0.33 29.42 18.34
N LYS A 396 1.16 28.43 18.72
CA LYS A 396 2.41 28.16 18.00
C LYS A 396 2.17 27.60 16.59
N ILE A 397 1.16 26.76 16.40
CA ILE A 397 0.73 26.28 15.07
C ILE A 397 0.32 27.48 14.21
N ALA A 398 -0.56 28.37 14.70
CA ALA A 398 -1.02 29.53 13.95
C ALA A 398 0.13 30.50 13.58
N GLU A 399 1.09 30.71 14.49
CA GLU A 399 2.32 31.49 14.22
C GLU A 399 3.11 30.88 13.03
N LEU A 400 3.32 29.55 13.05
CA LEU A 400 4.09 28.88 12.01
C LEU A 400 3.31 28.79 10.69
N GLU A 401 2.01 28.57 10.72
CA GLU A 401 1.16 28.62 9.53
C GLU A 401 1.25 29.99 8.84
N LEU A 402 1.20 31.07 9.62
CA LEU A 402 1.37 32.43 9.09
C LEU A 402 2.78 32.65 8.53
N LYS A 403 3.80 32.14 9.23
CA LYS A 403 5.21 32.25 8.81
C LYS A 403 5.49 31.54 7.47
N TYR A 404 4.88 30.37 7.27
CA TYR A 404 5.08 29.55 6.07
C TYR A 404 4.01 29.78 5.00
N LYS A 405 2.99 30.61 5.25
CA LYS A 405 2.02 31.01 4.24
C LYS A 405 2.74 31.50 2.98
N ASP A 406 2.29 31.12 1.82
CA ASP A 406 2.82 31.47 0.50
C ASP A 406 4.20 30.90 0.12
N LYS A 407 5.02 30.41 1.05
CA LYS A 407 6.36 29.85 0.78
C LYS A 407 6.54 28.39 1.20
N GLY A 408 5.57 27.85 1.88
CA GLY A 408 5.62 26.49 2.43
C GLY A 408 4.31 26.10 3.10
N ARG A 409 4.36 25.08 3.93
CA ARG A 409 3.20 24.66 4.75
C ARG A 409 3.66 23.96 6.02
N LEU A 410 2.78 23.96 7.02
CA LEU A 410 2.88 23.17 8.23
C LEU A 410 1.84 22.05 8.21
N VAL A 411 2.22 20.85 8.64
CA VAL A 411 1.31 19.73 8.90
C VAL A 411 1.58 19.20 10.30
N VAL A 412 0.54 19.18 11.15
CA VAL A 412 0.59 18.60 12.50
C VAL A 412 -0.52 17.55 12.59
N ARG A 413 -0.16 16.32 12.96
CA ARG A 413 -1.15 15.23 13.07
C ARG A 413 -0.77 14.18 14.11
N ALA A 414 -1.76 13.61 14.77
CA ALA A 414 -1.56 12.42 15.58
C ALA A 414 -1.24 11.19 14.70
N SER A 415 -0.36 10.31 15.21
CA SER A 415 -0.15 8.99 14.61
C SER A 415 -1.34 8.08 14.92
N GLY A 416 -1.82 7.34 13.92
CA GLY A 416 -2.91 6.37 14.11
C GLY A 416 -2.49 5.19 15.00
N THR A 417 -1.22 4.75 14.89
CA THR A 417 -0.72 3.50 15.48
C THR A 417 0.26 3.69 16.64
N GLU A 418 0.88 4.87 16.76
CA GLU A 418 1.94 5.14 17.75
C GLU A 418 1.55 6.30 18.68
N PRO A 419 2.07 6.35 19.92
CA PRO A 419 1.85 7.45 20.86
C PRO A 419 2.68 8.69 20.48
N ARG A 420 2.41 9.25 19.29
CA ARG A 420 3.18 10.35 18.70
C ARG A 420 2.30 11.36 18.00
N VAL A 421 2.75 12.62 18.01
CA VAL A 421 2.24 13.68 17.13
C VAL A 421 3.36 14.03 16.15
N ARG A 422 3.07 13.91 14.85
CA ARG A 422 4.00 14.25 13.78
C ARG A 422 3.88 15.72 13.42
N VAL A 423 5.01 16.39 13.38
CA VAL A 423 5.14 17.79 12.93
C VAL A 423 6.01 17.81 11.70
N MET A 424 5.50 18.35 10.60
CA MET A 424 6.21 18.48 9.33
C MET A 424 6.07 19.89 8.80
N ILE A 425 7.17 20.46 8.33
CA ILE A 425 7.20 21.74 7.60
C ILE A 425 7.86 21.51 6.25
N GLU A 426 7.27 22.04 5.21
CA GLU A 426 7.85 22.18 3.87
C GLU A 426 8.10 23.63 3.56
N GLY A 427 9.23 23.92 2.91
CA GLY A 427 9.61 25.29 2.57
C GLY A 427 11.01 25.38 1.96
N PRO A 428 11.48 26.58 1.62
CA PRO A 428 12.73 26.78 0.90
C PRO A 428 13.99 26.71 1.79
N ASP A 429 13.88 26.98 3.10
CA ASP A 429 15.03 27.07 4.01
C ASP A 429 15.03 25.90 5.01
N GLN A 430 15.90 24.92 4.74
CA GLN A 430 16.02 23.71 5.56
C GLN A 430 16.37 24.03 7.03
N ARG A 431 17.30 24.97 7.27
CA ARG A 431 17.76 25.30 8.64
C ARG A 431 16.67 26.00 9.44
N GLU A 432 15.87 26.83 8.80
CA GLU A 432 14.73 27.49 9.42
C GLU A 432 13.66 26.47 9.80
N MET A 433 13.32 25.57 8.87
CA MET A 433 12.35 24.50 9.10
C MET A 433 12.77 23.54 10.21
N ASP A 434 14.03 23.11 10.23
CA ASP A 434 14.55 22.20 11.27
C ASP A 434 14.39 22.78 12.69
N ARG A 435 14.67 24.08 12.85
CA ARG A 435 14.48 24.78 14.12
C ARG A 435 13.01 24.86 14.53
N ASP A 436 12.14 25.22 13.58
CA ASP A 436 10.72 25.44 13.85
C ASP A 436 9.99 24.12 14.16
N VAL A 437 10.27 23.07 13.39
CA VAL A 437 9.74 21.72 13.61
C VAL A 437 10.17 21.22 14.99
N TYR A 438 11.46 21.34 15.32
CA TYR A 438 11.98 20.91 16.61
C TYR A 438 11.33 21.68 17.76
N ALA A 439 11.22 23.00 17.64
CA ALA A 439 10.61 23.84 18.69
C ALA A 439 9.14 23.49 18.93
N LEU A 440 8.34 23.32 17.86
CA LEU A 440 6.93 22.91 18.00
C LEU A 440 6.80 21.50 18.55
N SER A 441 7.63 20.56 18.09
CA SER A 441 7.58 19.17 18.59
C SER A 441 7.93 19.10 20.08
N LYS A 442 8.93 19.86 20.53
CA LYS A 442 9.28 19.93 21.96
C LYS A 442 8.19 20.59 22.81
N LEU A 443 7.50 21.58 22.28
CA LEU A 443 6.33 22.16 22.95
C LEU A 443 5.22 21.11 23.11
N ILE A 444 4.92 20.36 22.03
CA ILE A 444 3.91 19.30 22.06
C ILE A 444 4.30 18.21 23.07
N GLU A 445 5.56 17.75 23.05
CA GLU A 445 6.05 16.77 24.04
C GLU A 445 5.88 17.27 25.47
N HIS A 446 6.21 18.53 25.74
CA HIS A 446 6.11 19.12 27.08
C HIS A 446 4.66 19.22 27.56
N GLU A 447 3.75 19.72 26.71
CA GLU A 447 2.37 19.98 27.11
C GLU A 447 1.51 18.69 27.16
N LEU A 448 1.88 17.64 26.39
CA LEU A 448 1.12 16.39 26.28
C LEU A 448 1.84 15.18 26.92
N ARG A 449 2.95 15.40 27.63
CA ARG A 449 3.53 14.35 28.48
C ARG A 449 2.54 13.95 29.58
N GLY A 450 2.49 12.62 29.85
CA GLY A 450 1.74 12.05 30.96
C GLY A 450 2.35 12.37 32.33
#